data_b7187181dafc812242d7b8e29dac53bd
#
_entry.id   b7187181dafc812242d7b8e29dac53bd
#
_cell.length_a   1.000
_cell.length_b   1.000
_cell.length_c   1.000
_cell.angle_alpha   90.00
_cell.angle_beta   90.00
_cell.angle_gamma   90.00
#
_symmetry.space_group_name_H-M   'P 1'
#
loop_
_entity.id
_entity.type
_entity.pdbx_description
1 polymer ?
#
loop_
_entity_poly.entity_id
_entity_poly.type
_entity_poly.pdbx_seq_one_letter_code
_entity_poly.pdbx_strand_id
1 'polypeptide(L)'
;MTRLSGSCQAEIPFSIERCWAVVVDVERASKWQRTLKRVKVLERDDAGRALLADTDNDARLWTVAVRVRFRYNAPERMSYALVSSDDLDAMDGVWTLESLGPERTRATYELAVDPGPIGFLARPLERAIRPIVMGHQADELAREVAARAV
;
A
#
# COMPACT_ATOMS: atom_id res chain seq x y z
N MET A 1 -11.13 -14.68 -15.16
CA MET A 1 -10.08 -14.19 -14.28
C MET A 1 -10.69 -13.41 -13.14
N THR A 2 -10.38 -13.78 -11.91
CA THR A 2 -10.97 -13.14 -10.73
C THR A 2 -10.00 -12.09 -10.20
N ARG A 3 -10.32 -10.83 -10.44
CA ARG A 3 -9.59 -9.72 -9.87
C ARG A 3 -10.19 -9.38 -8.50
N LEU A 4 -9.36 -9.40 -7.47
CA LEU A 4 -9.77 -9.01 -6.13
C LEU A 4 -9.49 -7.53 -5.95
N SER A 5 -10.48 -6.77 -5.47
CA SER A 5 -10.31 -5.36 -5.18
C SER A 5 -11.01 -4.96 -3.89
N GLY A 6 -10.47 -3.96 -3.24
CA GLY A 6 -11.03 -3.40 -2.03
C GLY A 6 -10.56 -1.99 -1.80
N SER A 7 -11.27 -1.26 -0.94
CA SER A 7 -10.86 0.07 -0.53
C SER A 7 -11.17 0.28 0.95
N CYS A 8 -10.40 1.16 1.58
CA CYS A 8 -10.67 1.59 2.94
C CYS A 8 -10.39 3.08 3.06
N GLN A 9 -10.98 3.71 4.07
CA GLN A 9 -10.94 5.15 4.24
C GLN A 9 -10.88 5.50 5.72
N ALA A 10 -10.16 6.57 6.04
CA ALA A 10 -10.12 7.12 7.40
C ALA A 10 -10.03 8.63 7.37
N GLU A 11 -10.63 9.29 8.35
CA GLU A 11 -10.38 10.69 8.62
C GLU A 11 -9.28 10.79 9.67
N ILE A 12 -8.26 11.60 9.39
CA ILE A 12 -7.06 11.72 10.20
C ILE A 12 -6.99 13.15 10.73
N PRO A 13 -6.92 13.35 12.07
CA PRO A 13 -6.92 14.69 12.66
C PRO A 13 -5.54 15.36 12.61
N PHE A 14 -4.93 15.37 11.41
CA PHE A 14 -3.64 15.97 11.13
C PHE A 14 -3.64 16.54 9.71
N SER A 15 -2.71 17.44 9.44
CA SER A 15 -2.59 18.09 8.12
C SER A 15 -2.27 17.09 7.02
N ILE A 16 -2.60 17.43 5.79
CA ILE A 16 -2.29 16.61 4.63
C ILE A 16 -0.77 16.42 4.48
N GLU A 17 0.02 17.42 4.84
CA GLU A 17 1.48 17.34 4.79
C GLU A 17 2.03 16.28 5.74
N ARG A 18 1.46 16.17 6.94
CA ARG A 18 1.85 15.12 7.89
C ARG A 18 1.47 13.73 7.42
N CYS A 19 0.28 13.60 6.85
CA CYS A 19 -0.17 12.33 6.27
C CYS A 19 0.71 11.95 5.08
N TRP A 20 1.00 12.91 4.22
CA TRP A 20 1.84 12.70 3.05
C TRP A 20 3.25 12.23 3.42
N ALA A 21 3.83 12.83 4.45
CA ALA A 21 5.17 12.45 4.91
C ALA A 21 5.26 10.98 5.29
N VAL A 22 4.18 10.40 5.83
CA VAL A 22 4.13 8.98 6.17
C VAL A 22 3.92 8.12 4.91
N VAL A 23 3.01 8.53 4.03
CA VAL A 23 2.69 7.79 2.80
C VAL A 23 3.92 7.63 1.90
N VAL A 24 4.69 8.70 1.72
CA VAL A 24 5.87 8.67 0.83
C VAL A 24 7.07 7.96 1.43
N ASP A 25 7.07 7.72 2.73
CA ASP A 25 8.15 7.03 3.41
C ASP A 25 7.96 5.51 3.27
N VAL A 26 8.02 5.05 2.04
CA VAL A 26 7.76 3.67 1.64
C VAL A 26 8.70 2.69 2.35
N GLU A 27 9.96 3.07 2.53
CA GLU A 27 10.96 2.22 3.16
C GLU A 27 10.57 1.78 4.57
N ARG A 28 9.83 2.63 5.31
CA ARG A 28 9.36 2.35 6.66
C ARG A 28 7.94 1.80 6.72
N ALA A 29 7.29 1.62 5.59
CA ALA A 29 5.89 1.17 5.55
C ALA A 29 5.69 -0.18 6.24
N SER A 30 6.68 -1.07 6.22
CA SER A 30 6.58 -2.36 6.90
C SER A 30 6.49 -2.25 8.42
N LYS A 31 6.81 -1.10 8.99
CA LYS A 31 6.73 -0.88 10.44
C LYS A 31 5.32 -0.58 10.93
N TRP A 32 4.45 -0.11 10.04
CA TRP A 32 3.09 0.26 10.41
C TRP A 32 1.99 -0.46 9.62
N GLN A 33 2.30 -1.03 8.46
CA GLN A 33 1.35 -1.86 7.71
C GLN A 33 1.52 -3.34 8.08
N ARG A 34 0.52 -3.93 8.72
CA ARG A 34 0.60 -5.30 9.24
C ARG A 34 0.87 -6.35 8.18
N THR A 35 0.30 -6.17 6.99
CA THR A 35 0.44 -7.14 5.90
C THR A 35 1.75 -7.00 5.13
N LEU A 36 2.48 -5.92 5.33
CA LEU A 36 3.74 -5.64 4.65
C LEU A 36 4.91 -6.04 5.55
N LYS A 37 5.60 -7.13 5.18
CA LYS A 37 6.69 -7.67 5.99
C LYS A 37 8.02 -6.98 5.75
N ARG A 38 8.30 -6.64 4.50
CA ARG A 38 9.61 -6.14 4.09
C ARG A 38 9.50 -5.26 2.87
N VAL A 39 10.30 -4.19 2.87
CA VAL A 39 10.45 -3.30 1.73
C VAL A 39 11.94 -3.12 1.45
N LYS A 40 12.34 -3.34 0.19
CA LYS A 40 13.68 -3.04 -0.28
C LYS A 40 13.59 -2.07 -1.45
N VAL A 41 13.99 -0.83 -1.23
CA VAL A 41 13.98 0.21 -2.27
C VAL A 41 15.14 -0.03 -3.22
N LEU A 42 14.84 -0.12 -4.51
CA LEU A 42 15.82 -0.40 -5.57
C LEU A 42 16.21 0.87 -6.34
N GLU A 43 15.28 1.80 -6.53
CA GLU A 43 15.50 3.07 -7.22
C GLU A 43 14.79 4.18 -6.48
N ARG A 44 15.40 5.36 -6.45
CA ARG A 44 14.84 6.57 -5.83
C ARG A 44 14.82 7.71 -6.84
N ASP A 45 13.88 8.65 -6.68
CA ASP A 45 13.86 9.88 -7.46
C ASP A 45 14.79 10.94 -6.83
N ASP A 46 14.88 12.11 -7.46
CA ASP A 46 15.77 13.19 -7.00
C ASP A 46 15.37 13.72 -5.60
N ALA A 47 14.14 13.53 -5.19
CA ALA A 47 13.66 13.90 -3.86
C ALA A 47 13.87 12.79 -2.81
N GLY A 48 14.46 11.66 -3.21
CA GLY A 48 14.72 10.52 -2.33
C GLY A 48 13.53 9.57 -2.16
N ARG A 49 12.44 9.78 -2.90
CA ARG A 49 11.25 8.90 -2.81
C ARG A 49 11.48 7.61 -3.59
N ALA A 50 10.92 6.51 -3.12
CA ALA A 50 11.04 5.23 -3.80
C ALA A 50 10.36 5.26 -5.17
N LEU A 51 11.06 4.87 -6.21
CA LEU A 51 10.51 4.69 -7.56
C LEU A 51 10.27 3.21 -7.88
N LEU A 52 11.13 2.35 -7.36
CA LEU A 52 11.05 0.90 -7.56
C LEU A 52 11.41 0.22 -6.26
N ALA A 53 10.63 -0.77 -5.87
CA ALA A 53 10.90 -1.53 -4.66
C ALA A 53 10.45 -2.98 -4.78
N ASP A 54 11.16 -3.86 -4.07
CA ASP A 54 10.71 -5.22 -3.82
C ASP A 54 10.02 -5.23 -2.47
N THR A 55 8.83 -5.81 -2.41
CA THR A 55 8.07 -5.94 -1.18
C THR A 55 7.65 -7.38 -0.96
N ASP A 56 7.64 -7.78 0.32
CA ASP A 56 7.12 -9.07 0.76
C ASP A 56 5.86 -8.81 1.57
N ASN A 57 4.78 -9.44 1.16
CA ASN A 57 3.46 -9.28 1.76
C ASN A 57 3.03 -10.56 2.45
N ASP A 58 2.49 -10.45 3.66
CA ASP A 58 2.05 -11.59 4.44
C ASP A 58 0.63 -12.00 4.01
N ALA A 59 0.54 -13.17 3.40
CA ALA A 59 -0.72 -13.80 3.02
C ALA A 59 -0.94 -15.06 3.87
N ARG A 60 -0.72 -14.95 5.18
CA ARG A 60 -0.83 -16.02 6.19
C ARG A 60 0.22 -17.12 5.99
N LEU A 61 -0.11 -18.18 5.24
CA LEU A 61 0.79 -19.31 5.01
C LEU A 61 1.80 -19.05 3.90
N TRP A 62 1.64 -17.95 3.15
CA TRP A 62 2.52 -17.58 2.06
C TRP A 62 3.06 -16.18 2.24
N THR A 63 4.27 -15.97 1.70
CA THR A 63 4.79 -14.64 1.46
C THR A 63 4.62 -14.34 -0.03
N VAL A 64 3.90 -13.26 -0.32
CA VAL A 64 3.70 -12.80 -1.71
C VAL A 64 4.76 -11.76 -2.01
N ALA A 65 5.72 -12.12 -2.85
CA ALA A 65 6.81 -11.24 -3.23
C ALA A 65 6.47 -10.53 -4.54
N VAL A 66 6.59 -9.20 -4.54
CA VAL A 66 6.28 -8.39 -5.72
C VAL A 66 7.32 -7.28 -5.90
N ARG A 67 7.56 -6.95 -7.15
CA ARG A 67 8.31 -5.75 -7.52
C ARG A 67 7.33 -4.74 -8.05
N VAL A 68 7.33 -3.53 -7.47
CA VAL A 68 6.35 -2.48 -7.78
C VAL A 68 7.06 -1.18 -8.14
N ARG A 69 6.41 -0.40 -9.01
CA ARG A 69 6.85 0.93 -9.42
C ARG A 69 5.88 1.96 -8.88
N PHE A 70 6.44 3.02 -8.29
CA PHE A 70 5.68 4.08 -7.63
C PHE A 70 5.57 5.32 -8.51
N ARG A 71 4.44 6.03 -8.37
CA ARG A 71 4.20 7.33 -8.96
C ARG A 71 3.64 8.26 -7.90
N TYR A 72 4.05 9.52 -7.94
CA TYR A 72 3.69 10.51 -6.94
C TYR A 72 3.05 11.74 -7.57
N ASN A 73 1.98 12.23 -6.96
CA ASN A 73 1.41 13.55 -7.23
C ASN A 73 1.19 14.21 -5.86
N ALA A 74 2.25 14.85 -5.35
CA ALA A 74 2.29 15.40 -4.01
C ALA A 74 1.35 16.60 -3.87
N PRO A 75 0.67 16.75 -2.73
CA PRO A 75 0.62 15.84 -1.59
C PRO A 75 -0.63 14.94 -1.59
N GLU A 76 -1.25 14.73 -2.73
CA GLU A 76 -2.59 14.17 -2.85
C GLU A 76 -2.62 12.69 -3.19
N ARG A 77 -1.63 12.21 -3.93
CA ARG A 77 -1.71 10.85 -4.47
C ARG A 77 -0.38 10.17 -4.60
N MET A 78 -0.32 8.93 -4.14
CA MET A 78 0.78 8.00 -4.42
C MET A 78 0.17 6.70 -4.93
N SER A 79 0.64 6.23 -6.08
CA SER A 79 0.18 4.98 -6.64
C SER A 79 1.36 4.06 -6.94
N TYR A 80 1.07 2.76 -6.99
CA TYR A 80 2.07 1.79 -7.41
C TYR A 80 1.42 0.69 -8.25
N ALA A 81 2.23 0.09 -9.12
CA ALA A 81 1.79 -0.97 -10.00
C ALA A 81 2.85 -2.06 -10.07
N LEU A 82 2.39 -3.29 -10.24
CA LEU A 82 3.24 -4.46 -10.35
C LEU A 82 4.15 -4.35 -11.57
N VAL A 83 5.45 -4.60 -11.37
CA VAL A 83 6.43 -4.77 -12.45
C VAL A 83 6.63 -6.25 -12.71
N SER A 84 6.84 -7.04 -11.67
CA SER A 84 7.04 -8.49 -11.78
C SER A 84 6.72 -9.19 -10.47
N SER A 85 6.28 -10.44 -10.58
CA SER A 85 6.05 -11.33 -9.45
C SER A 85 5.90 -12.76 -9.96
N ASP A 86 6.36 -13.72 -9.17
CA ASP A 86 6.11 -15.12 -9.41
C ASP A 86 4.74 -15.55 -8.88
N ASP A 87 4.12 -14.71 -8.05
CA ASP A 87 2.88 -15.06 -7.33
C ASP A 87 1.64 -14.40 -7.91
N LEU A 88 1.77 -13.22 -8.54
CA LEU A 88 0.64 -12.42 -9.01
C LEU A 88 0.82 -12.01 -10.47
N ASP A 89 -0.30 -11.86 -11.18
CA ASP A 89 -0.31 -11.33 -12.54
C ASP A 89 -0.46 -9.81 -12.57
N ALA A 90 -1.14 -9.23 -11.58
CA ALA A 90 -1.30 -7.78 -11.47
C ALA A 90 -1.51 -7.36 -10.01
N MET A 91 -1.06 -6.16 -9.69
CA MET A 91 -1.30 -5.52 -8.40
C MET A 91 -1.19 -4.02 -8.59
N ASP A 92 -2.25 -3.31 -8.22
CA ASP A 92 -2.29 -1.85 -8.25
C ASP A 92 -2.76 -1.33 -6.90
N GLY A 93 -2.02 -0.38 -6.34
CA GLY A 93 -2.40 0.27 -5.09
C GLY A 93 -2.40 1.78 -5.25
N VAL A 94 -3.33 2.47 -4.59
CA VAL A 94 -3.44 3.93 -4.64
C VAL A 94 -3.77 4.48 -3.25
N TRP A 95 -2.95 5.41 -2.80
CA TRP A 95 -3.26 6.30 -1.68
C TRP A 95 -3.75 7.63 -2.22
N THR A 96 -4.91 8.07 -1.78
CA THR A 96 -5.45 9.39 -2.09
C THR A 96 -5.67 10.14 -0.78
N LEU A 97 -5.12 11.35 -0.71
CA LEU A 97 -5.26 12.23 0.45
C LEU A 97 -6.03 13.48 0.03
N GLU A 98 -7.07 13.81 0.81
CA GLU A 98 -7.89 15.00 0.60
C GLU A 98 -7.84 15.85 1.86
N SER A 99 -7.41 17.09 1.73
CA SER A 99 -7.43 18.03 2.84
C SER A 99 -8.87 18.45 3.14
N LEU A 100 -9.30 18.22 4.38
CA LEU A 100 -10.62 18.65 4.87
C LEU A 100 -10.51 19.90 5.73
N GLY A 101 -9.29 20.36 5.99
CA GLY A 101 -8.97 21.53 6.80
C GLY A 101 -7.50 21.52 7.15
N PRO A 102 -7.00 22.56 7.89
CA PRO A 102 -5.58 22.68 8.22
C PRO A 102 -5.02 21.49 9.00
N GLU A 103 -5.86 20.84 9.80
CA GLU A 103 -5.46 19.69 10.61
C GLU A 103 -6.44 18.55 10.48
N ARG A 104 -6.90 18.30 9.25
CA ARG A 104 -7.86 17.24 8.98
C ARG A 104 -7.71 16.76 7.54
N THR A 105 -7.56 15.44 7.40
CA THR A 105 -7.31 14.81 6.10
C THR A 105 -8.17 13.55 5.98
N ARG A 106 -8.72 13.32 4.80
CA ARG A 106 -9.32 12.03 4.46
C ARG A 106 -8.30 11.23 3.66
N ALA A 107 -7.97 10.06 4.16
CA ALA A 107 -7.09 9.12 3.47
C ALA A 107 -7.91 7.96 2.92
N THR A 108 -7.73 7.66 1.65
CA THR A 108 -8.36 6.52 0.98
C THR A 108 -7.28 5.63 0.39
N TYR A 109 -7.36 4.34 0.67
CA TYR A 109 -6.47 3.35 0.07
C TYR A 109 -7.29 2.37 -0.77
N GLU A 110 -6.88 2.18 -2.01
CA GLU A 110 -7.51 1.26 -2.94
C GLU A 110 -6.48 0.24 -3.41
N LEU A 111 -6.85 -1.03 -3.39
CA LEU A 111 -5.96 -2.11 -3.82
C LEU A 111 -6.72 -3.07 -4.73
N ALA A 112 -6.10 -3.42 -5.86
CA ALA A 112 -6.60 -4.43 -6.78
C ALA A 112 -5.48 -5.43 -7.05
N VAL A 113 -5.81 -6.72 -6.99
CA VAL A 113 -4.86 -7.82 -7.16
C VAL A 113 -5.45 -8.87 -8.10
N ASP A 114 -4.64 -9.34 -9.05
CA ASP A 114 -4.98 -10.47 -9.89
C ASP A 114 -3.99 -11.62 -9.59
N PRO A 115 -4.47 -12.69 -8.94
CA PRO A 115 -3.59 -13.83 -8.63
C PRO A 115 -3.26 -14.69 -9.85
N GLY A 116 -3.88 -14.39 -11.01
CA GLY A 116 -3.62 -15.12 -12.25
C GLY A 116 -4.18 -16.54 -12.28
N PRO A 117 -3.88 -17.29 -13.36
CA PRO A 117 -4.37 -18.67 -13.53
C PRO A 117 -3.91 -19.62 -12.43
N ILE A 118 -2.67 -19.45 -11.94
CA ILE A 118 -2.11 -20.29 -10.88
C ILE A 118 -2.88 -20.03 -9.57
N GLY A 119 -3.18 -18.77 -9.28
CA GLY A 119 -3.98 -18.40 -8.12
C GLY A 119 -5.41 -18.92 -8.19
N PHE A 120 -5.98 -19.05 -9.39
CA PHE A 120 -7.30 -19.62 -9.59
C PHE A 120 -7.31 -21.14 -9.27
N LEU A 121 -6.26 -21.86 -9.66
CA LEU A 121 -6.10 -23.27 -9.35
C LEU A 121 -5.74 -23.48 -7.87
N ALA A 122 -5.12 -22.48 -7.25
CA ALA A 122 -4.75 -22.50 -5.84
C ALA A 122 -5.71 -21.60 -5.04
N ARG A 123 -6.96 -22.03 -4.89
CA ARG A 123 -7.96 -21.32 -4.08
C ARG A 123 -7.48 -20.90 -2.68
N PRO A 124 -6.56 -21.64 -2.03
CA PRO A 124 -5.97 -21.17 -0.78
C PRO A 124 -5.23 -19.83 -0.89
N LEU A 125 -4.58 -19.56 -2.03
CA LEU A 125 -3.89 -18.28 -2.25
C LEU A 125 -4.87 -17.12 -2.32
N GLU A 126 -6.00 -17.28 -3.03
CA GLU A 126 -7.04 -16.26 -3.10
C GLU A 126 -7.59 -15.94 -1.71
N ARG A 127 -7.87 -16.95 -0.89
CA ARG A 127 -8.36 -16.77 0.48
C ARG A 127 -7.33 -16.05 1.36
N ALA A 128 -6.04 -16.32 1.14
CA ALA A 128 -4.97 -15.69 1.90
C ALA A 128 -4.76 -14.24 1.51
N ILE A 129 -4.99 -13.88 0.24
CA ILE A 129 -4.83 -12.52 -0.27
C ILE A 129 -6.01 -11.63 0.09
N ARG A 130 -7.22 -12.20 0.19
CA ARG A 130 -8.45 -11.44 0.44
C ARG A 130 -8.37 -10.50 1.67
N PRO A 131 -7.85 -10.92 2.83
CA PRO A 131 -7.69 -10.03 3.98
C PRO A 131 -6.74 -8.86 3.74
N ILE A 132 -5.75 -9.03 2.84
CA ILE A 132 -4.82 -7.95 2.47
C ILE A 132 -5.57 -6.89 1.66
N VAL A 133 -6.36 -7.32 0.68
CA VAL A 133 -7.13 -6.43 -0.20
C VAL A 133 -8.23 -5.69 0.58
N MET A 134 -8.84 -6.37 1.55
CA MET A 134 -9.91 -5.81 2.39
C MET A 134 -9.38 -5.35 3.76
N GLY A 135 -8.12 -4.90 3.81
CA GLY A 135 -7.44 -4.60 5.06
C GLY A 135 -7.80 -3.27 5.70
N HIS A 136 -6.99 -2.89 6.69
CA HIS A 136 -7.21 -1.71 7.53
C HIS A 136 -6.10 -0.67 7.33
N GLN A 137 -5.56 -0.57 6.10
CA GLN A 137 -4.42 0.28 5.82
C GLN A 137 -4.66 1.75 6.17
N ALA A 138 -5.87 2.26 5.92
CA ALA A 138 -6.20 3.67 6.24
C ALA A 138 -6.18 3.93 7.75
N ASP A 139 -6.69 3.00 8.55
CA ASP A 139 -6.63 3.10 10.02
C ASP A 139 -5.19 2.96 10.53
N GLU A 140 -4.41 2.10 9.89
CA GLU A 140 -2.99 1.94 10.21
C GLU A 140 -2.21 3.23 9.90
N LEU A 141 -2.51 3.88 8.79
CA LEU A 141 -1.93 5.19 8.45
C LEU A 141 -2.27 6.22 9.53
N ALA A 142 -3.54 6.29 9.94
CA ALA A 142 -3.98 7.23 10.97
C ALA A 142 -3.19 7.06 12.28
N ARG A 143 -2.97 5.82 12.69
CA ARG A 143 -2.19 5.52 13.91
C ARG A 143 -0.73 5.93 13.77
N GLU A 144 -0.13 5.70 12.61
CA GLU A 144 1.27 6.05 12.38
C GLU A 144 1.47 7.56 12.32
N VAL A 145 0.57 8.29 11.67
CA VAL A 145 0.62 9.76 11.65
C VAL A 145 0.53 10.32 13.07
N ALA A 146 -0.38 9.80 13.87
CA ALA A 146 -0.53 10.20 15.28
C ALA A 146 0.73 9.86 16.09
N ALA A 147 1.34 8.70 15.87
CA ALA A 147 2.55 8.29 16.56
C ALA A 147 3.74 9.19 16.24
N ARG A 148 3.88 9.62 14.99
CA ARG A 148 4.97 10.51 14.57
C ARG A 148 4.76 11.97 15.01
N ALA A 149 3.54 12.35 15.37
CA ALA A 149 3.20 13.71 15.81
C ALA A 149 3.59 13.98 17.26
N VAL A 150 3.94 12.97 18.01
CA VAL A 150 4.31 13.06 19.44
C VAL A 150 5.79 13.42 19.61
#